data_9b35fbeb3aa84f7599293159e2007aca
#
_entry.id   9b35fbeb3aa84f7599293159e2007aca
#
_cell.length_a   1.000
_cell.length_b   1.000
_cell.length_c   1.000
_cell.angle_alpha   90.00
_cell.angle_beta   90.00
_cell.angle_gamma   90.00
#
_symmetry.space_group_name_H-M   'P 1'
#
loop_
_entity.id
_entity.type
_entity.pdbx_description
1 polymer ?
#
loop_
_entity_poly.entity_id
_entity_poly.type
_entity_poly.pdbx_seq_one_letter_code
_entity_poly.pdbx_strand_id
1 'polypeptide(L)'
;HSSCKINSSKLEVENNLKILKKTTVMEKNYWNICASHDGYNKRYGVIHEREIEFFPENYKFVGQDKLLKKKNFKTSNFEIRFHLEPNVKIMKTQDEKSILIDIENEGWKFTAQGYTIDIETGLYFGKKNSFTENQNLFISGITQNEDQLIKWELEKIA
;
A
#
# COMPACT_ATOMS: atom_id res chain seq x y z
N HIS A 1 -8.33 0.56 -2.34
CA HIS A 1 -7.87 -0.76 -1.88
C HIS A 1 -6.37 -0.88 -2.07
N SER A 2 -5.64 -1.34 -1.07
CA SER A 2 -4.19 -1.48 -1.13
C SER A 2 -3.73 -2.83 -0.58
N SER A 3 -2.60 -3.33 -1.07
CA SER A 3 -2.05 -4.63 -0.66
C SER A 3 -0.52 -4.62 -0.66
N CYS A 4 0.08 -5.51 0.11
CA CYS A 4 1.50 -5.86 0.02
C CYS A 4 1.63 -7.26 -0.53
N LYS A 5 2.60 -7.48 -1.43
CA LYS A 5 2.96 -8.79 -1.98
C LYS A 5 4.44 -9.03 -1.81
N ILE A 6 4.83 -10.26 -1.54
CA ILE A 6 6.23 -10.69 -1.55
C ILE A 6 6.40 -11.75 -2.62
N ASN A 7 7.40 -11.56 -3.48
CA ASN A 7 7.77 -12.42 -4.60
C ASN A 7 6.58 -12.69 -5.56
N SER A 8 5.77 -11.66 -5.85
CA SER A 8 4.54 -11.76 -6.67
C SER A 8 3.54 -12.83 -6.19
N SER A 9 3.80 -13.46 -5.05
CA SER A 9 2.86 -14.41 -4.47
C SER A 9 1.68 -13.63 -3.90
N LYS A 10 0.48 -14.00 -4.35
CA LYS A 10 -0.73 -13.66 -3.59
C LYS A 10 -0.54 -14.25 -2.20
N LEU A 11 -1.01 -13.54 -1.18
CA LEU A 11 -1.30 -14.15 0.10
C LEU A 11 -2.30 -15.28 -0.19
N GLU A 12 -1.79 -16.49 -0.41
CA GLU A 12 -2.64 -17.64 -0.32
C GLU A 12 -3.11 -17.65 1.12
N VAL A 13 -4.41 -17.48 1.30
CA VAL A 13 -5.07 -17.71 2.58
C VAL A 13 -5.02 -19.23 2.80
N GLU A 14 -3.79 -19.74 2.98
CA GLU A 14 -3.62 -21.02 3.64
C GLU A 14 -4.26 -20.86 5.02
N ASN A 15 -4.97 -21.87 5.47
CA ASN A 15 -5.80 -21.91 6.68
C ASN A 15 -5.11 -21.54 8.02
N ASN A 16 -3.94 -20.91 7.99
CA ASN A 16 -3.08 -20.62 9.13
C ASN A 16 -2.52 -19.20 9.20
N LEU A 17 -2.99 -18.26 8.38
CA LEU A 17 -2.57 -16.87 8.51
C LEU A 17 -3.04 -16.30 9.85
N LYS A 18 -2.11 -15.80 10.66
CA LYS A 18 -2.41 -15.18 11.95
C LYS A 18 -2.29 -13.69 11.88
N ILE A 19 -3.30 -12.99 12.37
CA ILE A 19 -3.21 -11.58 12.70
C ILE A 19 -2.46 -11.46 14.02
N LEU A 20 -1.31 -10.80 14.00
CA LEU A 20 -0.44 -10.66 15.17
C LEU A 20 -0.74 -9.38 15.95
N LYS A 21 -1.15 -8.33 15.26
CA LYS A 21 -1.50 -7.02 15.83
C LYS A 21 -2.71 -6.48 15.11
N LYS A 22 -3.61 -5.86 15.86
CA LYS A 22 -4.72 -5.07 15.33
C LYS A 22 -5.06 -3.99 16.35
N THR A 23 -4.82 -2.73 16.01
CA THR A 23 -5.15 -1.58 16.84
C THR A 23 -5.88 -0.53 16.00
N THR A 24 -6.81 0.17 16.64
CA THR A 24 -7.55 1.25 16.02
C THR A 24 -7.70 2.37 17.03
N VAL A 25 -7.38 3.59 16.62
CA VAL A 25 -7.65 4.82 17.37
C VAL A 25 -8.53 5.69 16.49
N MET A 26 -9.63 6.23 17.04
CA MET A 26 -10.53 7.13 16.33
C MET A 26 -10.88 8.29 17.23
N GLU A 27 -10.26 9.43 16.98
CA GLU A 27 -10.50 10.70 17.65
C GLU A 27 -11.10 11.70 16.65
N LYS A 28 -11.53 12.85 17.12
CA LYS A 28 -12.16 13.86 16.26
C LYS A 28 -11.27 14.27 15.08
N ASN A 29 -9.97 14.48 15.34
CA ASN A 29 -9.02 15.05 14.37
C ASN A 29 -7.87 14.10 14.02
N TYR A 30 -7.96 12.83 14.42
CA TYR A 30 -6.92 11.84 14.18
C TYR A 30 -7.46 10.42 14.20
N TRP A 31 -7.22 9.68 13.13
CA TRP A 31 -7.52 8.26 13.07
C TRP A 31 -6.23 7.48 12.82
N ASN A 32 -6.10 6.34 13.47
CA ASN A 32 -4.99 5.41 13.25
C ASN A 32 -5.52 3.98 13.18
N ILE A 33 -5.06 3.25 12.20
CA ILE A 33 -5.32 1.82 12.06
C ILE A 33 -3.98 1.14 11.86
N CYS A 34 -3.66 0.15 12.69
CA CYS A 34 -2.45 -0.66 12.54
C CYS A 34 -2.80 -2.13 12.60
N ALA A 35 -2.29 -2.90 11.65
CA ALA A 35 -2.44 -4.35 11.62
C ALA A 35 -1.17 -5.03 11.12
N SER A 36 -0.88 -6.22 11.65
CA SER A 36 0.20 -7.07 11.16
C SER A 36 -0.21 -8.52 11.04
N HIS A 37 0.43 -9.25 10.14
CA HIS A 37 0.17 -10.66 9.89
C HIS A 37 1.45 -11.43 9.58
N ASP A 38 1.43 -12.74 9.79
CA ASP A 38 2.55 -13.65 9.58
C ASP A 38 2.53 -14.40 8.24
N GLY A 39 1.64 -14.04 7.32
CA GLY A 39 1.42 -14.75 6.06
C GLY A 39 2.66 -14.93 5.17
N TYR A 40 3.69 -14.11 5.36
CA TYR A 40 4.97 -14.22 4.67
C TYR A 40 6.08 -14.83 5.52
N ASN A 41 5.85 -15.07 6.82
CA ASN A 41 6.89 -15.50 7.74
C ASN A 41 7.42 -16.89 7.40
N LYS A 42 6.54 -17.87 7.19
CA LYS A 42 6.94 -19.27 6.93
C LYS A 42 7.81 -19.39 5.68
N ARG A 43 7.49 -18.68 4.61
CA ARG A 43 8.13 -18.84 3.31
C ARG A 43 9.32 -17.90 3.09
N TYR A 44 9.23 -16.66 3.58
CA TYR A 44 10.20 -15.60 3.31
C TYR A 44 10.87 -15.02 4.56
N GLY A 45 10.42 -15.41 5.75
CA GLY A 45 10.94 -14.88 7.01
C GLY A 45 10.66 -13.40 7.20
N VAL A 46 9.46 -12.95 6.80
CA VAL A 46 9.02 -11.56 6.89
C VAL A 46 7.62 -11.48 7.50
N ILE A 47 7.44 -10.59 8.47
CA ILE A 47 6.12 -10.17 8.94
C ILE A 47 5.83 -8.83 8.30
N HIS A 48 4.64 -8.68 7.73
CA HIS A 48 4.15 -7.40 7.23
C HIS A 48 3.27 -6.73 8.28
N GLU A 49 3.58 -5.47 8.60
CA GLU A 49 2.76 -4.57 9.40
C GLU A 49 2.42 -3.35 8.55
N ARG A 50 1.15 -2.97 8.53
CA ARG A 50 0.69 -1.72 7.91
C ARG A 50 0.04 -0.84 8.97
N GLU A 51 0.45 0.40 8.99
CA GLU A 51 -0.14 1.47 9.77
C GLU A 51 -0.62 2.57 8.84
N ILE A 52 -1.83 3.06 9.06
CA ILE A 52 -2.41 4.17 8.31
C ILE A 52 -2.95 5.17 9.31
N GLU A 53 -2.48 6.40 9.21
CA GLU A 53 -2.96 7.55 9.94
C GLU A 53 -3.78 8.44 8.99
N PHE A 54 -4.87 9.00 9.48
CA PHE A 54 -5.66 9.98 8.75
C PHE A 54 -5.84 11.23 9.60
N PHE A 55 -5.57 12.38 8.98
CA PHE A 55 -5.71 13.71 9.54
C PHE A 55 -6.87 14.44 8.83
N PRO A 56 -8.10 14.40 9.38
CA PRO A 56 -9.30 14.94 8.70
C PRO A 56 -9.18 16.43 8.35
N GLU A 57 -8.60 17.24 9.21
CA GLU A 57 -8.47 18.68 8.99
C GLU A 57 -7.62 19.02 7.76
N ASN A 58 -6.65 18.17 7.43
CA ASN A 58 -5.73 18.36 6.31
C ASN A 58 -6.08 17.47 5.11
N TYR A 59 -7.11 16.61 5.22
CA TYR A 59 -7.42 15.58 4.23
C TYR A 59 -6.17 14.79 3.82
N LYS A 60 -5.40 14.35 4.82
CA LYS A 60 -4.11 13.70 4.63
C LYS A 60 -4.09 12.31 5.24
N PHE A 61 -3.63 11.33 4.44
CA PHE A 61 -3.28 9.99 4.88
C PHE A 61 -1.77 9.84 4.91
N VAL A 62 -1.26 9.25 5.98
CA VAL A 62 0.14 8.83 6.10
C VAL A 62 0.15 7.33 6.31
N GLY A 63 0.80 6.62 5.42
CA GLY A 63 0.91 5.16 5.50
C GLY A 63 2.34 4.72 5.75
N GLN A 64 2.47 3.63 6.51
CA GLN A 64 3.73 2.97 6.79
C GLN A 64 3.54 1.46 6.58
N ASP A 65 4.30 0.90 5.66
CA ASP A 65 4.44 -0.54 5.51
C ASP A 65 5.77 -0.97 6.10
N LYS A 66 5.73 -1.83 7.12
CA LYS A 66 6.92 -2.39 7.75
C LYS A 66 7.10 -3.84 7.34
N LEU A 67 8.28 -4.17 6.87
CA LEU A 67 8.71 -5.52 6.57
C LEU A 67 9.68 -5.96 7.67
N LEU A 68 9.16 -6.68 8.66
CA LEU A 68 9.90 -7.08 9.86
C LEU A 68 10.61 -8.41 9.60
N LYS A 69 11.94 -8.39 9.62
CA LYS A 69 12.77 -9.55 9.39
C LYS A 69 12.67 -10.58 10.52
N LYS A 70 12.65 -11.86 10.16
CA LYS A 70 12.68 -13.01 11.07
C LYS A 70 13.91 -13.89 10.82
N LYS A 71 14.13 -14.88 11.71
CA LYS A 71 15.31 -15.76 11.66
C LYS A 71 15.50 -16.50 10.34
N ASN A 72 14.40 -16.91 9.71
CA ASN A 72 14.37 -17.63 8.43
C ASN A 72 14.28 -16.72 7.22
N PHE A 73 14.75 -15.47 7.33
CA PHE A 73 14.72 -14.47 6.27
C PHE A 73 15.34 -14.96 4.97
N LYS A 74 14.66 -14.62 3.87
CA LYS A 74 15.15 -14.82 2.49
C LYS A 74 14.92 -13.54 1.71
N THR A 75 15.97 -13.07 1.04
CA THR A 75 15.86 -11.93 0.11
C THR A 75 14.83 -12.22 -0.96
N SER A 76 13.90 -11.30 -1.16
CA SER A 76 12.78 -11.45 -2.08
C SER A 76 12.32 -10.09 -2.59
N ASN A 77 11.71 -10.04 -3.76
CA ASN A 77 11.05 -8.83 -4.23
C ASN A 77 9.79 -8.57 -3.41
N PHE A 78 9.48 -7.30 -3.20
CA PHE A 78 8.19 -6.90 -2.65
C PHE A 78 7.52 -5.84 -3.52
N GLU A 79 6.21 -5.76 -3.43
CA GLU A 79 5.37 -4.74 -4.06
C GLU A 79 4.29 -4.27 -3.07
N ILE A 80 4.14 -2.96 -2.95
CA ILE A 80 3.03 -2.34 -2.23
C ILE A 80 2.15 -1.69 -3.29
N ARG A 81 0.91 -2.15 -3.39
CA ARG A 81 -0.02 -1.79 -4.45
C ARG A 81 -1.20 -0.98 -3.92
N PHE A 82 -1.62 0.00 -4.69
CA PHE A 82 -2.79 0.85 -4.46
C PHE A 82 -3.69 0.75 -5.68
N HIS A 83 -4.83 0.11 -5.50
CA HIS A 83 -5.83 -0.07 -6.56
C HIS A 83 -6.75 1.13 -6.59
N LEU A 84 -6.78 1.82 -7.72
CA LEU A 84 -7.65 2.97 -7.92
C LEU A 84 -8.97 2.54 -8.54
N GLU A 85 -10.03 3.31 -8.30
CA GLU A 85 -11.31 3.16 -8.97
C GLU A 85 -11.17 3.44 -10.47
N PRO A 86 -11.99 2.82 -11.33
CA PRO A 86 -12.12 3.23 -12.72
C PRO A 86 -12.48 4.73 -12.82
N ASN A 87 -12.03 5.38 -13.88
CA ASN A 87 -12.24 6.81 -14.16
C ASN A 87 -11.42 7.79 -13.31
N VAL A 88 -10.62 7.32 -12.37
CA VAL A 88 -9.63 8.15 -11.69
C VAL A 88 -8.52 8.48 -12.71
N LYS A 89 -8.24 9.77 -12.90
CA LYS A 89 -7.15 10.21 -13.77
C LYS A 89 -5.89 10.38 -12.94
N ILE A 90 -4.78 9.89 -13.45
CA ILE A 90 -3.49 10.03 -12.78
C ILE A 90 -2.43 10.58 -13.74
N MET A 91 -1.50 11.32 -13.17
CA MET A 91 -0.36 11.89 -13.89
C MET A 91 0.88 11.85 -13.00
N LYS A 92 1.97 11.29 -13.52
CA LYS A 92 3.27 11.31 -12.85
C LYS A 92 3.88 12.71 -12.96
N THR A 93 4.46 13.21 -11.88
CA THR A 93 5.17 14.49 -11.89
C THR A 93 6.46 14.41 -12.71
N GLN A 94 6.97 15.52 -13.21
CA GLN A 94 8.18 15.56 -14.03
C GLN A 94 9.43 15.01 -13.32
N ASP A 95 9.49 15.17 -12.00
CA ASP A 95 10.57 14.63 -11.16
C ASP A 95 10.37 13.14 -10.80
N GLU A 96 9.29 12.51 -11.29
CA GLU A 96 8.90 11.12 -11.06
C GLU A 96 8.70 10.71 -9.59
N LYS A 97 8.68 11.67 -8.67
CA LYS A 97 8.58 11.42 -7.22
C LYS A 97 7.15 11.40 -6.69
N SER A 98 6.20 11.88 -7.48
CA SER A 98 4.81 12.00 -7.05
C SER A 98 3.85 11.62 -8.17
N ILE A 99 2.65 11.23 -7.77
CA ILE A 99 1.53 11.02 -8.67
C ILE A 99 0.43 12.02 -8.29
N LEU A 100 -0.02 12.78 -9.27
CA LEU A 100 -1.22 13.61 -9.15
C LEU A 100 -2.43 12.74 -9.50
N ILE A 101 -3.47 12.82 -8.71
CA ILE A 101 -4.68 12.02 -8.83
C ILE A 101 -5.87 12.98 -8.88
N ASP A 102 -6.68 12.87 -9.92
CA ASP A 102 -7.92 13.64 -10.08
C ASP A 102 -9.11 12.70 -9.85
N ILE A 103 -9.89 13.01 -8.83
CA ILE A 103 -11.09 12.28 -8.44
C ILE A 103 -12.25 13.28 -8.38
N GLU A 104 -13.18 13.23 -9.32
CA GLU A 104 -14.41 14.04 -9.31
C GLU A 104 -14.18 15.55 -9.09
N ASN A 105 -13.17 16.11 -9.74
CA ASN A 105 -12.69 17.50 -9.61
C ASN A 105 -11.98 17.82 -8.30
N GLU A 106 -11.58 16.82 -7.55
CA GLU A 106 -10.67 16.97 -6.41
C GLU A 106 -9.26 16.52 -6.79
N GLY A 107 -8.27 17.38 -6.54
CA GLY A 107 -6.87 17.07 -6.76
C GLY A 107 -6.23 16.45 -5.52
N TRP A 108 -5.59 15.30 -5.71
CA TRP A 108 -4.83 14.61 -4.68
C TRP A 108 -3.40 14.36 -5.13
N LYS A 109 -2.48 14.26 -4.19
CA LYS A 109 -1.07 13.97 -4.45
C LYS A 109 -0.63 12.76 -3.64
N PHE A 110 -0.09 11.76 -4.33
CA PHE A 110 0.52 10.59 -3.71
C PHE A 110 2.04 10.65 -3.81
N THR A 111 2.74 10.41 -2.71
CA THR A 111 4.21 10.40 -2.62
C THR A 111 4.71 9.16 -1.88
N ALA A 112 5.92 8.69 -2.21
CA ALA A 112 6.59 7.62 -1.48
C ALA A 112 8.02 8.06 -1.14
N GLN A 113 8.37 7.98 0.13
CA GLN A 113 9.68 8.44 0.60
C GLN A 113 10.77 7.45 0.23
N GLY A 114 11.74 7.87 -0.60
CA GLY A 114 12.89 7.03 -0.97
C GLY A 114 12.61 5.93 -2.00
N TYR A 115 11.41 5.91 -2.58
CA TYR A 115 10.99 4.94 -3.59
C TYR A 115 10.37 5.64 -4.80
N THR A 116 10.54 5.04 -5.97
CA THR A 116 9.79 5.42 -7.17
C THR A 116 8.39 4.81 -7.13
N ILE A 117 7.44 5.52 -7.73
CA ILE A 117 6.07 5.06 -7.86
C ILE A 117 5.83 4.70 -9.32
N ASP A 118 5.44 3.47 -9.57
CA ASP A 118 5.12 2.97 -10.90
C ASP A 118 3.60 2.87 -11.09
N ILE A 119 3.18 2.92 -12.35
CA ILE A 119 1.77 2.86 -12.77
C ILE A 119 1.58 1.60 -13.60
N GLU A 120 0.52 0.87 -13.36
CA GLU A 120 0.14 -0.32 -14.09
C GLU A 120 -1.36 -0.27 -14.43
N THR A 121 -1.71 -0.63 -15.64
CA THR A 121 -3.10 -0.88 -16.02
C THR A 121 -3.55 -2.23 -15.46
N GLY A 122 -4.66 -2.23 -14.76
CA GLY A 122 -5.28 -3.40 -14.15
C GLY A 122 -6.73 -3.59 -14.58
N LEU A 123 -7.37 -4.58 -13.98
CA LEU A 123 -8.78 -4.88 -14.20
C LEU A 123 -9.57 -4.71 -12.90
N TYR A 124 -10.65 -3.97 -12.98
CA TYR A 124 -11.59 -3.75 -11.89
C TYR A 124 -12.87 -4.55 -12.11
N PHE A 125 -13.18 -5.42 -11.15
CA PHE A 125 -14.33 -6.33 -11.18
C PHE A 125 -15.45 -5.84 -10.25
N GLY A 126 -15.89 -4.59 -10.41
CA GLY A 126 -16.89 -3.97 -9.56
C GLY A 126 -18.33 -4.44 -9.79
N LYS A 127 -18.62 -5.08 -10.93
CA LYS A 127 -19.92 -5.62 -11.27
C LYS A 127 -19.83 -7.10 -11.64
N LYS A 128 -20.88 -7.87 -11.30
CA LYS A 128 -20.94 -9.29 -11.65
C LYS A 128 -20.83 -9.47 -13.18
N ASN A 129 -19.95 -10.38 -13.61
CA ASN A 129 -19.71 -10.73 -15.02
C ASN A 129 -19.22 -9.57 -15.92
N SER A 130 -18.64 -8.52 -15.34
CA SER A 130 -18.03 -7.45 -16.12
C SER A 130 -16.74 -6.98 -15.47
N PHE A 131 -15.85 -6.45 -16.27
CA PHE A 131 -14.64 -5.77 -15.79
C PHE A 131 -14.46 -4.46 -16.54
N THR A 132 -13.76 -3.54 -15.90
CA THR A 132 -13.37 -2.25 -16.48
C THR A 132 -11.87 -2.08 -16.23
N GLU A 133 -11.16 -1.45 -17.15
CA GLU A 133 -9.77 -1.09 -16.90
C GLU A 133 -9.68 -0.04 -15.80
N ASN A 134 -8.70 -0.20 -14.92
CA ASN A 134 -8.33 0.79 -13.93
C ASN A 134 -6.81 0.97 -13.93
N GLN A 135 -6.35 1.97 -13.23
CA GLN A 135 -4.92 2.17 -13.00
C GLN A 135 -4.57 1.84 -11.55
N ASN A 136 -3.41 1.23 -11.36
CA ASN A 136 -2.88 0.89 -10.06
C ASN A 136 -1.54 1.59 -9.88
N LEU A 137 -1.29 2.10 -8.70
CA LEU A 137 0.03 2.57 -8.29
C LEU A 137 0.73 1.46 -7.53
N PHE A 138 2.04 1.35 -7.68
CA PHE A 138 2.81 0.44 -6.86
C PHE A 138 4.22 0.94 -6.56
N ILE A 139 4.72 0.54 -5.41
CA ILE A 139 6.07 0.72 -4.94
C ILE A 139 6.71 -0.66 -4.93
N SER A 140 7.86 -0.81 -5.57
CA SER A 140 8.59 -2.08 -5.58
C SER A 140 9.97 -1.95 -4.98
N GLY A 141 10.50 -3.06 -4.48
CA GLY A 141 11.84 -3.13 -3.91
C GLY A 141 12.26 -4.56 -3.59
N ILE A 142 13.40 -4.67 -2.94
CA ILE A 142 13.96 -5.95 -2.50
C ILE A 142 14.02 -5.93 -0.98
N THR A 143 13.55 -7.02 -0.33
CA THR A 143 13.63 -7.17 1.12
C THR A 143 15.09 -7.27 1.56
N GLN A 144 15.44 -6.52 2.59
CA GLN A 144 16.77 -6.46 3.16
C GLN A 144 16.89 -7.38 4.39
N ASN A 145 18.11 -7.75 4.75
CA ASN A 145 18.39 -8.54 5.96
C ASN A 145 18.28 -7.72 7.25
N GLU A 146 17.31 -6.81 7.28
CA GLU A 146 16.97 -5.90 8.38
C GLU A 146 15.49 -5.52 8.30
N ASP A 147 14.96 -4.88 9.32
CA ASP A 147 13.61 -4.32 9.29
C ASP A 147 13.58 -3.14 8.33
N GLN A 148 12.60 -3.12 7.43
CA GLN A 148 12.41 -2.06 6.45
C GLN A 148 11.12 -1.29 6.73
N LEU A 149 11.17 0.01 6.50
CA LEU A 149 10.04 0.92 6.61
C LEU A 149 9.84 1.63 5.28
N ILE A 150 8.68 1.43 4.70
CA ILE A 150 8.23 2.10 3.47
C ILE A 150 7.15 3.09 3.86
N LYS A 151 7.44 4.40 3.73
CA LYS A 151 6.50 5.49 4.02
C LYS A 151 5.89 6.04 2.73
N TRP A 152 4.59 6.31 2.78
CA TRP A 152 3.86 6.95 1.71
C TRP A 152 2.82 7.92 2.27
N GLU A 153 2.44 8.89 1.47
CA GLU A 153 1.45 9.89 1.83
C GLU A 153 0.47 10.10 0.69
N LEU A 154 -0.78 10.34 1.03
CA LEU A 154 -1.82 10.78 0.11
C LEU A 154 -2.48 12.01 0.74
N GLU A 155 -2.41 13.15 0.06
CA GLU A 155 -2.96 14.41 0.54
C GLU A 155 -3.80 15.10 -0.52
N LYS A 156 -4.88 15.75 -0.09
CA LYS A 156 -5.68 16.62 -0.95
C LYS A 156 -4.95 17.92 -1.20
N ILE A 157 -4.87 18.34 -2.47
CA ILE A 157 -4.16 19.56 -2.87
C ILE A 157 -5.05 20.59 -3.55
N ALA A 158 -6.24 20.18 -4.00
CA ALA A 158 -7.24 21.07 -4.61
C ALA A 158 -8.67 20.53 -4.44
#